data_fa2a287a983108511b1ad93135727de8
#
_entry.id   fa2a287a983108511b1ad93135727de8
#
_cell.length_a   1.000
_cell.length_b   1.000
_cell.length_c   1.000
_cell.angle_alpha   90.00
_cell.angle_beta   90.00
_cell.angle_gamma   90.00
#
_symmetry.space_group_name_H-M   'P 1'
#
loop_
_entity.id
_entity.type
_entity.pdbx_description
1 polymer ?
#
loop_
_entity_poly.entity_id
_entity_poly.type
_entity_poly.pdbx_seq_one_letter_code
_entity_poly.pdbx_strand_id
1 'polypeptide(L)'
;MLKYLFLVFILFMSDAYAQKVDTVYLEKLLQSHSDLFQKILNHPTKNEVQILYTQIDRDESNIPHFRSFSYRLNPHWYFYPASTVKLPTAILALEKINDLHITGLTKDTPLRIDSAFEKQTRVTVDESAANGLPSVAQYVKKILLTSVKA
;
A
#
# COMPACT_ATOMS: atom_id res chain seq x y z
N MET A 1 32.62 -35.20 4.34
CA MET A 1 31.82 -34.45 3.35
C MET A 1 30.74 -33.54 3.98
N LEU A 2 30.20 -33.82 5.15
CA LEU A 2 29.12 -33.04 5.79
C LEU A 2 29.58 -31.71 6.40
N LYS A 3 30.87 -31.54 6.70
CA LYS A 3 31.41 -30.29 7.31
C LYS A 3 31.50 -29.09 6.36
N TYR A 4 31.48 -29.29 5.06
CA TYR A 4 31.59 -28.21 4.07
C TYR A 4 30.22 -27.70 3.59
N LEU A 5 29.14 -28.44 3.86
CA LEU A 5 27.76 -28.04 3.51
C LEU A 5 27.27 -26.88 4.40
N PHE A 6 27.78 -26.76 5.63
CA PHE A 6 27.39 -25.72 6.57
C PHE A 6 28.03 -24.35 6.28
N LEU A 7 29.19 -24.36 5.60
CA LEU A 7 29.92 -23.11 5.27
C LEU A 7 29.30 -22.37 4.06
N VAL A 8 28.62 -23.08 3.18
CA VAL A 8 27.99 -22.50 1.98
C VAL A 8 26.67 -21.81 2.31
N PHE A 9 25.98 -22.20 3.41
CA PHE A 9 24.70 -21.60 3.81
C PHE A 9 24.84 -20.21 4.44
N ILE A 10 26.03 -19.86 4.95
CA ILE A 10 26.28 -18.54 5.57
C ILE A 10 26.53 -17.45 4.53
N LEU A 11 26.87 -17.78 3.29
CA LEU A 11 27.16 -16.82 2.22
C LEU A 11 25.91 -16.28 1.49
N PHE A 12 24.71 -16.77 1.82
CA PHE A 12 23.45 -16.27 1.29
C PHE A 12 22.62 -15.46 2.30
N MET A 13 23.21 -14.97 3.37
CA MET A 13 22.64 -13.86 4.10
C MET A 13 22.88 -12.60 3.25
N SER A 14 22.01 -12.41 2.25
CA SER A 14 21.88 -11.14 1.56
C SER A 14 21.69 -10.08 2.63
N ASP A 15 22.61 -9.16 2.72
CA ASP A 15 22.53 -7.96 3.55
C ASP A 15 21.20 -7.27 3.22
N ALA A 16 20.20 -7.51 4.06
CA ALA A 16 19.01 -6.68 4.10
C ALA A 16 19.48 -5.32 4.66
N TYR A 17 20.09 -4.49 3.79
CA TYR A 17 20.39 -3.12 4.13
C TYR A 17 19.07 -2.43 4.46
N ALA A 18 18.82 -2.24 5.73
CA ALA A 18 17.74 -1.36 6.18
C ALA A 18 18.01 0.01 5.55
N GLN A 19 17.18 0.39 4.59
CA GLN A 19 17.34 1.65 3.87
C GLN A 19 17.31 2.80 4.88
N LYS A 20 18.41 3.55 4.96
CA LYS A 20 18.52 4.70 5.87
C LYS A 20 17.54 5.79 5.40
N VAL A 21 16.60 6.14 6.27
CA VAL A 21 15.65 7.23 6.02
C VAL A 21 16.29 8.55 6.42
N ASP A 22 16.34 9.52 5.50
CA ASP A 22 16.78 10.88 5.81
C ASP A 22 15.65 11.66 6.50
N THR A 23 15.90 12.10 7.72
CA THR A 23 14.94 12.83 8.55
C THR A 23 15.10 14.35 8.48
N VAL A 24 16.17 14.84 7.86
CA VAL A 24 16.54 16.28 7.86
C VAL A 24 16.09 16.98 6.58
N TYR A 25 16.16 16.31 5.46
CA TYR A 25 15.87 16.92 4.15
C TYR A 25 14.46 17.51 4.05
N LEU A 26 13.44 16.73 4.42
CA LEU A 26 12.04 17.22 4.36
C LEU A 26 11.79 18.37 5.33
N GLU A 27 12.38 18.34 6.51
CA GLU A 27 12.23 19.45 7.47
C GLU A 27 12.78 20.75 6.89
N LYS A 28 13.98 20.72 6.32
CA LYS A 28 14.59 21.89 5.66
C LYS A 28 13.77 22.38 4.47
N LEU A 29 13.26 21.45 3.66
CA LEU A 29 12.42 21.76 2.51
C LEU A 29 11.12 22.46 2.93
N LEU A 30 10.44 21.95 3.93
CA LEU A 30 9.21 22.56 4.46
C LEU A 30 9.48 23.95 5.07
N GLN A 31 10.59 24.10 5.78
CA GLN A 31 11.00 25.39 6.37
C GLN A 31 11.37 26.43 5.31
N SER A 32 12.01 26.02 4.20
CA SER A 32 12.34 26.92 3.09
C SER A 32 11.11 27.46 2.34
N HIS A 33 9.94 26.81 2.49
CA HIS A 33 8.66 27.22 1.95
C HIS A 33 7.64 27.46 3.07
N SER A 34 8.10 28.09 4.15
CA SER A 34 7.28 28.32 5.35
C SER A 34 6.02 29.12 5.09
N ASP A 35 6.00 29.99 4.08
CA ASP A 35 4.82 30.73 3.61
C ASP A 35 3.66 29.80 3.23
N LEU A 36 3.97 28.66 2.59
CA LEU A 36 2.99 27.66 2.18
C LEU A 36 2.61 26.70 3.31
N PHE A 37 3.59 26.34 4.16
CA PHE A 37 3.45 25.28 5.15
C PHE A 37 3.33 25.76 6.60
N GLN A 38 3.18 27.08 6.83
CA GLN A 38 3.14 27.70 8.16
C GLN A 38 2.16 27.02 9.12
N LYS A 39 0.96 26.68 8.67
CA LYS A 39 -0.05 26.02 9.51
C LYS A 39 0.41 24.64 10.01
N ILE A 40 1.14 23.91 9.17
CA ILE A 40 1.69 22.59 9.49
C ILE A 40 2.87 22.75 10.45
N LEU A 41 3.80 23.64 10.12
CA LEU A 41 5.04 23.85 10.88
C LEU A 41 4.78 24.39 12.28
N ASN A 42 3.81 25.30 12.44
CA ASN A 42 3.49 25.88 13.74
C ASN A 42 2.74 24.92 14.67
N HIS A 43 1.95 23.99 14.13
CA HIS A 43 1.12 23.08 14.91
C HIS A 43 1.19 21.62 14.41
N PRO A 44 2.39 21.04 14.23
CA PRO A 44 2.52 19.73 13.57
C PRO A 44 1.92 18.59 14.40
N THR A 45 1.93 18.70 15.72
CA THR A 45 1.32 17.69 16.60
C THR A 45 -0.21 17.78 16.57
N LYS A 46 -0.75 19.00 16.62
CA LYS A 46 -2.21 19.22 16.54
C LYS A 46 -2.78 18.73 15.21
N ASN A 47 -2.03 18.88 14.14
CA ASN A 47 -2.42 18.46 12.79
C ASN A 47 -2.05 17.00 12.48
N GLU A 48 -1.45 16.28 13.45
CA GLU A 48 -1.04 14.87 13.32
C GLU A 48 -0.22 14.57 12.05
N VAL A 49 0.61 15.54 11.62
CA VAL A 49 1.33 15.44 10.34
C VAL A 49 2.51 14.52 10.46
N GLN A 50 2.53 13.50 9.62
CA GLN A 50 3.65 12.62 9.35
C GLN A 50 3.83 12.49 7.83
N ILE A 51 5.06 12.59 7.35
CA ILE A 51 5.36 12.48 5.92
C ILE A 51 6.44 11.42 5.72
N LEU A 52 6.19 10.48 4.84
CA LEU A 52 7.19 9.59 4.27
C LEU A 52 7.18 9.81 2.75
N TYR A 53 8.32 10.24 2.22
CA TYR A 53 8.53 10.40 0.79
C TYR A 53 9.62 9.43 0.33
N THR A 54 9.31 8.61 -0.65
CA THR A 54 10.28 7.70 -1.26
C THR A 54 10.43 8.05 -2.73
N GLN A 55 11.64 8.47 -3.09
CA GLN A 55 12.05 8.67 -4.48
C GLN A 55 12.46 7.31 -5.05
N ILE A 56 11.96 7.02 -6.25
CA ILE A 56 12.26 5.79 -6.98
C ILE A 56 12.95 6.18 -8.28
N ASP A 57 14.25 5.96 -8.35
CA ASP A 57 15.04 6.14 -9.57
C ASP A 57 15.27 4.77 -10.20
N ARG A 58 15.31 4.69 -11.53
CA ARG A 58 15.61 3.45 -12.24
C ARG A 58 16.92 3.61 -12.99
N ASP A 59 17.77 2.61 -12.91
CA ASP A 59 19.00 2.57 -13.70
C ASP A 59 18.73 2.13 -15.16
N GLU A 60 19.80 2.06 -15.96
CA GLU A 60 19.74 1.65 -17.37
C GLU A 60 19.18 0.23 -17.57
N SER A 61 19.28 -0.61 -16.58
CA SER A 61 18.72 -1.98 -16.55
C SER A 61 17.29 -2.04 -16.03
N ASN A 62 16.65 -0.86 -15.79
CA ASN A 62 15.31 -0.70 -15.22
C ASN A 62 15.20 -1.22 -13.77
N ILE A 63 16.31 -1.37 -13.05
CA ILE A 63 16.33 -1.77 -11.65
C ILE A 63 15.99 -0.54 -10.78
N PRO A 64 15.01 -0.63 -9.86
CA PRO A 64 14.63 0.47 -9.01
C PRO A 64 15.62 0.69 -7.87
N HIS A 65 15.99 1.95 -7.65
CA HIS A 65 16.76 2.44 -6.51
C HIS A 65 15.89 3.36 -5.68
N PHE A 66 15.82 3.10 -4.39
CA PHE A 66 14.94 3.82 -3.48
C PHE A 66 15.74 4.76 -2.59
N ARG A 67 15.25 6.00 -2.40
CA ARG A 67 15.72 6.92 -1.36
C ARG A 67 14.53 7.43 -0.57
N SER A 68 14.55 7.22 0.74
CA SER A 68 13.43 7.60 1.60
C SER A 68 13.79 8.78 2.51
N PHE A 69 12.85 9.69 2.61
CA PHE A 69 12.93 10.90 3.42
C PHE A 69 11.70 10.96 4.32
N SER A 70 11.85 11.42 5.55
CA SER A 70 10.71 11.52 6.45
C SER A 70 10.68 12.84 7.22
N TYR A 71 9.46 13.23 7.61
CA TYR A 71 9.20 14.31 8.54
C TYR A 71 8.26 13.81 9.62
N ARG A 72 8.73 13.85 10.88
CA ARG A 72 7.99 13.43 12.09
C ARG A 72 7.42 12.01 12.03
N LEU A 73 7.97 11.11 11.21
CA LEU A 73 7.49 9.73 11.10
C LEU A 73 7.68 8.99 12.43
N ASN A 74 6.58 8.50 12.99
CA ASN A 74 6.58 7.70 14.21
C ASN A 74 5.63 6.51 14.06
N PRO A 75 6.14 5.26 13.95
CA PRO A 75 5.32 4.08 13.76
C PRO A 75 4.44 3.74 14.97
N HIS A 76 4.69 4.33 16.14
CA HIS A 76 3.91 4.12 17.35
C HIS A 76 2.72 5.07 17.50
N TRP A 77 2.61 6.07 16.62
CA TRP A 77 1.44 6.95 16.61
C TRP A 77 0.32 6.32 15.81
N TYR A 78 -0.80 6.09 16.47
CA TYR A 78 -2.00 5.65 15.79
C TYR A 78 -2.52 6.76 14.87
N PHE A 79 -2.79 6.40 13.63
CA PHE A 79 -3.45 7.26 12.65
C PHE A 79 -4.73 6.58 12.17
N TYR A 80 -5.87 7.26 12.29
CA TYR A 80 -7.13 6.75 11.78
C TYR A 80 -7.22 7.00 10.27
N PRO A 81 -7.09 5.97 9.43
CA PRO A 81 -6.95 6.15 7.97
C PRO A 81 -8.26 6.52 7.28
N ALA A 82 -9.40 6.34 7.94
CA ALA A 82 -10.73 6.54 7.35
C ALA A 82 -10.83 5.87 5.96
N SER A 83 -11.36 6.59 4.96
CA SER A 83 -11.50 6.07 3.59
C SER A 83 -10.20 5.91 2.81
N THR A 84 -9.06 6.41 3.30
CA THR A 84 -7.78 6.24 2.61
C THR A 84 -7.34 4.76 2.55
N VAL A 85 -7.81 3.94 3.50
CA VAL A 85 -7.58 2.49 3.51
C VAL A 85 -8.13 1.78 2.27
N LYS A 86 -9.09 2.37 1.57
CA LYS A 86 -9.71 1.76 0.37
C LYS A 86 -8.73 1.59 -0.78
N LEU A 87 -7.82 2.56 -0.98
CA LEU A 87 -6.84 2.48 -2.04
C LEU A 87 -5.85 1.31 -1.85
N PRO A 88 -5.15 1.17 -0.72
CA PRO A 88 -4.29 0.00 -0.50
C PRO A 88 -5.08 -1.32 -0.54
N THR A 89 -6.32 -1.36 -0.04
CA THR A 89 -7.15 -2.57 -0.14
C THR A 89 -7.42 -2.96 -1.59
N ALA A 90 -7.71 -1.98 -2.47
CA ALA A 90 -7.92 -2.22 -3.90
C ALA A 90 -6.63 -2.75 -4.57
N ILE A 91 -5.48 -2.16 -4.27
CA ILE A 91 -4.17 -2.58 -4.80
C ILE A 91 -3.86 -4.01 -4.37
N LEU A 92 -3.98 -4.33 -3.07
CA LEU A 92 -3.72 -5.67 -2.54
C LEU A 92 -4.67 -6.74 -3.13
N ALA A 93 -5.92 -6.38 -3.40
CA ALA A 93 -6.86 -7.30 -4.06
C ALA A 93 -6.44 -7.62 -5.49
N LEU A 94 -5.93 -6.63 -6.24
CA LEU A 94 -5.42 -6.85 -7.60
C LEU A 94 -4.09 -7.62 -7.60
N GLU A 95 -3.18 -7.30 -6.68
CA GLU A 95 -1.94 -8.03 -6.46
C GLU A 95 -2.22 -9.51 -6.15
N LYS A 96 -3.16 -9.78 -5.24
CA LYS A 96 -3.56 -11.15 -4.89
C LYS A 96 -4.03 -11.96 -6.10
N ILE A 97 -4.77 -11.35 -7.03
CA ILE A 97 -5.19 -12.03 -8.27
C ILE A 97 -3.97 -12.42 -9.11
N ASN A 98 -3.00 -11.52 -9.24
CA ASN A 98 -1.77 -11.79 -9.99
C ASN A 98 -0.93 -12.91 -9.35
N ASP A 99 -0.80 -12.90 -8.03
CA ASP A 99 0.00 -13.87 -7.28
C ASP A 99 -0.56 -15.28 -7.30
N LEU A 100 -1.88 -15.41 -7.49
CA LEU A 100 -2.53 -16.72 -7.57
C LEU A 100 -2.13 -17.52 -8.82
N HIS A 101 -1.65 -16.85 -9.89
CA HIS A 101 -1.22 -17.47 -11.15
C HIS A 101 -2.23 -18.48 -11.73
N ILE A 102 -3.54 -18.29 -11.48
CA ILE A 102 -4.60 -19.17 -11.97
C ILE A 102 -4.95 -18.76 -13.40
N THR A 103 -4.81 -19.68 -14.35
CA THR A 103 -5.15 -19.44 -15.75
C THR A 103 -6.61 -19.05 -15.91
N GLY A 104 -6.88 -17.92 -16.57
CA GLY A 104 -8.21 -17.37 -16.78
C GLY A 104 -8.79 -16.58 -15.61
N LEU A 105 -8.13 -16.53 -14.47
CA LEU A 105 -8.51 -15.65 -13.36
C LEU A 105 -8.07 -14.21 -13.67
N THR A 106 -9.04 -13.29 -13.66
CA THR A 106 -8.81 -11.86 -13.87
C THR A 106 -9.58 -11.03 -12.84
N LYS A 107 -9.30 -9.72 -12.78
CA LYS A 107 -10.08 -8.78 -11.96
C LYS A 107 -11.58 -8.75 -12.32
N ASP A 108 -11.93 -9.16 -13.54
CA ASP A 108 -13.30 -9.15 -14.06
C ASP A 108 -14.01 -10.52 -13.92
N THR A 109 -13.29 -11.54 -13.44
CA THR A 109 -13.88 -12.85 -13.15
C THR A 109 -15.00 -12.69 -12.11
N PRO A 110 -16.21 -13.24 -12.37
CA PRO A 110 -17.30 -13.16 -11.43
C PRO A 110 -16.97 -13.75 -10.07
N LEU A 111 -17.33 -13.03 -9.02
CA LEU A 111 -17.19 -13.47 -7.65
C LEU A 111 -18.47 -14.10 -7.13
N ARG A 112 -18.31 -15.09 -6.28
CA ARG A 112 -19.37 -15.58 -5.41
C ARG A 112 -19.01 -15.20 -3.98
N ILE A 113 -19.84 -14.39 -3.34
CA ILE A 113 -19.68 -14.00 -1.94
C ILE A 113 -20.77 -14.71 -1.15
N ASP A 114 -20.38 -15.70 -0.37
CA ASP A 114 -21.25 -16.43 0.53
C ASP A 114 -21.25 -15.82 1.94
N SER A 115 -22.27 -16.14 2.72
CA SER A 115 -22.33 -15.76 4.13
C SER A 115 -21.42 -16.69 4.95
N ALA A 116 -20.33 -16.12 5.51
CA ALA A 116 -19.38 -16.87 6.34
C ALA A 116 -19.60 -16.68 7.85
N PHE A 117 -20.38 -15.67 8.25
CA PHE A 117 -20.73 -15.40 9.64
C PHE A 117 -22.08 -14.66 9.74
N GLU A 118 -22.65 -14.60 10.93
CA GLU A 118 -24.05 -14.23 11.23
C GLU A 118 -24.55 -12.92 10.57
N LYS A 119 -23.68 -11.92 10.40
CA LYS A 119 -24.08 -10.61 9.85
C LYS A 119 -23.69 -10.38 8.39
N GLN A 120 -23.11 -11.39 7.75
CA GLN A 120 -22.70 -11.30 6.36
C GLN A 120 -23.83 -11.78 5.45
N THR A 121 -24.27 -10.94 4.51
CA THR A 121 -25.26 -11.32 3.51
C THR A 121 -24.56 -11.88 2.27
N ARG A 122 -25.18 -12.89 1.69
CA ARG A 122 -24.75 -13.45 0.40
C ARG A 122 -24.96 -12.45 -0.73
N VAL A 123 -23.96 -12.30 -1.61
CA VAL A 123 -24.05 -11.46 -2.81
C VAL A 123 -23.81 -12.32 -4.05
N THR A 124 -24.82 -12.41 -4.91
CA THR A 124 -24.77 -13.19 -6.16
C THR A 124 -25.01 -12.33 -7.39
N VAL A 125 -25.53 -11.11 -7.21
CA VAL A 125 -25.88 -10.17 -8.27
C VAL A 125 -25.33 -8.79 -7.92
N ASP A 126 -24.90 -8.05 -8.92
CA ASP A 126 -24.53 -6.64 -8.81
C ASP A 126 -25.16 -5.87 -9.98
N GLU A 127 -26.29 -5.24 -9.75
CA GLU A 127 -27.04 -4.49 -10.77
C GLU A 127 -26.27 -3.32 -11.36
N SER A 128 -25.25 -2.82 -10.64
CA SER A 128 -24.39 -1.73 -11.13
C SER A 128 -23.26 -2.21 -12.05
N ALA A 129 -23.07 -3.53 -12.18
CA ALA A 129 -22.12 -4.12 -13.10
C ALA A 129 -22.76 -4.33 -14.48
N ALA A 130 -22.01 -4.09 -15.55
CA ALA A 130 -22.52 -4.22 -16.93
C ALA A 130 -23.04 -5.62 -17.25
N ASN A 131 -22.50 -6.67 -16.62
CA ASN A 131 -22.92 -8.06 -16.77
C ASN A 131 -23.81 -8.55 -15.63
N GLY A 132 -24.21 -7.68 -14.71
CA GLY A 132 -25.03 -8.02 -13.55
C GLY A 132 -24.33 -8.84 -12.48
N LEU A 133 -23.03 -9.06 -12.57
CA LEU A 133 -22.28 -9.94 -11.66
C LEU A 133 -21.21 -9.15 -10.85
N PRO A 134 -21.03 -9.50 -9.56
CA PRO A 134 -19.96 -8.93 -8.77
C PRO A 134 -18.59 -9.41 -9.27
N SER A 135 -17.59 -8.54 -9.25
CA SER A 135 -16.19 -8.84 -9.54
C SER A 135 -15.27 -7.96 -8.72
N VAL A 136 -13.98 -8.31 -8.62
CA VAL A 136 -12.99 -7.47 -7.94
C VAL A 136 -12.93 -6.09 -8.58
N ALA A 137 -12.92 -6.01 -9.92
CA ALA A 137 -12.93 -4.74 -10.65
C ALA A 137 -14.14 -3.88 -10.29
N GLN A 138 -15.33 -4.48 -10.19
CA GLN A 138 -16.55 -3.76 -9.83
C GLN A 138 -16.52 -3.24 -8.39
N TYR A 139 -16.02 -4.05 -7.44
CA TYR A 139 -15.85 -3.59 -6.05
C TYR A 139 -14.81 -2.48 -5.94
N VAL A 140 -13.67 -2.60 -6.62
CA VAL A 140 -12.65 -1.53 -6.68
C VAL A 140 -13.26 -0.22 -7.19
N LYS A 141 -14.05 -0.29 -8.28
CA LYS A 141 -14.77 0.87 -8.82
C LYS A 141 -15.73 1.46 -7.79
N LYS A 142 -16.54 0.66 -7.11
CA LYS A 142 -17.50 1.13 -6.10
C LYS A 142 -16.84 1.82 -4.93
N ILE A 143 -15.81 1.20 -4.32
CA ILE A 143 -15.16 1.76 -3.12
C ILE A 143 -14.38 3.03 -3.42
N LEU A 144 -13.83 3.19 -4.64
CA LEU A 144 -13.05 4.36 -5.01
C LEU A 144 -13.90 5.51 -5.57
N LEU A 145 -14.96 5.24 -6.34
CA LEU A 145 -15.77 6.27 -6.96
C LEU A 145 -16.97 6.71 -6.12
N THR A 146 -17.68 5.76 -5.54
CA THR A 146 -18.94 6.07 -4.85
C THR A 146 -18.82 6.05 -3.33
N SER A 147 -17.67 5.65 -2.81
CA SER A 147 -17.42 5.52 -1.36
C SER A 147 -18.43 4.61 -0.62
N VAL A 148 -19.14 3.75 -1.36
CA VAL A 148 -20.05 2.78 -0.76
C VAL A 148 -19.23 1.84 0.12
N LYS A 149 -19.73 1.60 1.33
CA LYS A 149 -19.21 0.50 2.17
C LYS A 149 -19.66 -0.80 1.51
N ALA A 150 -18.70 -1.60 1.08
CA ALA A 150 -18.95 -2.93 0.57
C ALA A 150 -19.39 -3.86 1.69
#